data_570023bceeff7557cc9016610e76a675
#
_entry.id   570023bceeff7557cc9016610e76a675
#
_cell.length_a   1.000
_cell.length_b   1.000
_cell.length_c   1.000
_cell.angle_alpha   90.00
_cell.angle_beta   90.00
_cell.angle_gamma   90.00
#
_symmetry.space_group_name_H-M   'P 1'
#
loop_
_entity.id
_entity.type
_entity.pdbx_description
1 polymer ?
#
loop_
_entity_poly.entity_id
_entity_poly.type
_entity_poly.pdbx_seq_one_letter_code
_entity_poly.pdbx_strand_id
1 'polypeptide(L)'
;MVDVIQKLFGEGFIYLFIFLVFFFLTVFESINEFKKYRQVTATLSIICLILFTGFRWDTGTDWKSYSELFQDVDVHFGELFFLQLYSFDFGYVFLNILVKYFTTSYTVLLLIDSFIALGLVFLFIKRYSPNPNISIFVFYNAFFVAQFMGSNRRIIALGLALFAIASVIKKSNFWFFQTTAFFFHKSSIIALVAKFVPKERFSTKKIAAILCISLLIGILQLPFKVLELISGALSSFSGFSVIDKLSTYTIESENVVLGNRDPVVMMFLSIVKRCVFLIFYLIIIYKKKGKLDLISDFFLNIYIVGFSLYLLLNGSEVIQVSSSYFTFIEIVVIGRFWNYADKRDKLIFLPVLFFYGFFQLVSSLTAFPELYIPYKSFLN
;
A
#
# COMPACT_ATOMS: atom_id res chain seq x y z
N MET A 1 10.85 16.26 17.74
CA MET A 1 9.47 16.29 17.22
C MET A 1 9.11 17.70 16.71
N VAL A 2 9.33 18.77 17.48
CA VAL A 2 9.05 20.17 17.05
C VAL A 2 9.81 20.52 15.77
N ASP A 3 11.11 20.22 15.72
CA ASP A 3 11.96 20.50 14.55
C ASP A 3 11.49 19.80 13.26
N VAL A 4 11.04 18.54 13.38
CA VAL A 4 10.54 17.79 12.24
C VAL A 4 9.22 18.36 11.73
N ILE A 5 8.34 18.80 12.63
CA ILE A 5 7.08 19.44 12.26
C ILE A 5 7.37 20.79 11.59
N GLN A 6 8.29 21.59 12.13
CA GLN A 6 8.69 22.86 11.54
C GLN A 6 9.31 22.65 10.14
N LYS A 7 10.16 21.64 9.97
CA LYS A 7 10.73 21.25 8.69
C LYS A 7 9.64 20.83 7.70
N LEU A 8 8.62 20.09 8.15
CA LEU A 8 7.49 19.69 7.31
C LEU A 8 6.70 20.88 6.77
N PHE A 9 6.42 21.89 7.62
CA PHE A 9 5.68 23.08 7.21
C PHE A 9 6.52 24.03 6.35
N GLY A 10 7.85 24.03 6.47
CA GLY A 10 8.77 24.79 5.62
C GLY A 10 9.11 24.05 4.33
N GLU A 11 10.00 23.08 4.44
CA GLU A 11 10.60 22.38 3.30
C GLU A 11 9.70 21.26 2.72
N GLY A 12 8.77 20.72 3.53
CA GLY A 12 7.81 19.68 3.13
C GLY A 12 6.47 20.21 2.65
N PHE A 13 6.32 21.53 2.47
CA PHE A 13 5.04 22.17 2.13
C PHE A 13 4.36 21.58 0.89
N ILE A 14 5.12 21.09 -0.09
CA ILE A 14 4.57 20.50 -1.30
C ILE A 14 3.66 19.30 -1.00
N TYR A 15 4.00 18.47 -0.03
CA TYR A 15 3.18 17.33 0.38
C TYR A 15 1.87 17.79 1.03
N LEU A 16 1.93 18.84 1.86
CA LEU A 16 0.74 19.42 2.50
C LEU A 16 -0.16 20.12 1.50
N PHE A 17 0.41 20.77 0.51
CA PHE A 17 -0.35 21.39 -0.58
C PHE A 17 -1.13 20.35 -1.39
N ILE A 18 -0.50 19.26 -1.81
CA ILE A 18 -1.16 18.15 -2.51
C ILE A 18 -2.27 17.54 -1.63
N PHE A 19 -2.00 17.35 -0.34
CA PHE A 19 -2.99 16.88 0.63
C PHE A 19 -4.25 17.76 0.63
N LEU A 20 -4.08 19.08 0.75
CA LEU A 20 -5.20 20.02 0.76
C LEU A 20 -5.97 20.00 -0.56
N VAL A 21 -5.28 20.00 -1.70
CA VAL A 21 -5.92 19.89 -3.02
C VAL A 21 -6.78 18.62 -3.10
N PHE A 22 -6.24 17.46 -2.74
CA PHE A 22 -7.00 16.22 -2.83
C PHE A 22 -8.14 16.14 -1.81
N PHE A 23 -8.00 16.75 -0.65
CA PHE A 23 -9.09 16.88 0.30
C PHE A 23 -10.23 17.74 -0.29
N PHE A 24 -9.91 18.90 -0.86
CA PHE A 24 -10.91 19.75 -1.50
C PHE A 24 -11.62 19.04 -2.68
N LEU A 25 -10.89 18.27 -3.50
CA LEU A 25 -11.50 17.47 -4.56
C LEU A 25 -12.45 16.41 -4.01
N THR A 26 -12.15 15.83 -2.84
CA THR A 26 -13.05 14.89 -2.13
C THR A 26 -14.33 15.60 -1.65
N VAL A 27 -14.21 16.83 -1.12
CA VAL A 27 -15.35 17.64 -0.72
C VAL A 27 -16.21 17.98 -1.94
N PHE A 28 -15.61 18.45 -3.05
CA PHE A 28 -16.33 18.78 -4.29
C PHE A 28 -17.05 17.56 -4.87
N GLU A 29 -16.42 16.39 -4.88
CA GLU A 29 -17.06 15.15 -5.33
C GLU A 29 -18.32 14.81 -4.51
N SER A 30 -18.37 15.23 -3.24
CA SER A 30 -19.53 15.00 -2.37
C SER A 30 -20.71 15.92 -2.68
N ILE A 31 -20.49 17.01 -3.40
CA ILE A 31 -21.50 17.98 -3.84
C ILE A 31 -22.06 17.53 -5.21
N ASN A 32 -23.38 17.39 -5.30
CA ASN A 32 -24.04 16.82 -6.47
C ASN A 32 -23.69 17.56 -7.80
N GLU A 33 -23.57 18.86 -7.76
CA GLU A 33 -23.32 19.72 -8.92
C GLU A 33 -21.92 19.44 -9.54
N PHE A 34 -20.93 19.11 -8.71
CA PHE A 34 -19.56 18.85 -9.14
C PHE A 34 -19.29 17.37 -9.44
N LYS A 35 -20.22 16.49 -9.13
CA LYS A 35 -20.08 15.03 -9.34
C LYS A 35 -19.76 14.65 -10.79
N LYS A 36 -20.20 15.45 -11.77
CA LYS A 36 -19.90 15.24 -13.19
C LYS A 36 -18.42 15.35 -13.53
N TYR A 37 -17.66 16.11 -12.77
CA TYR A 37 -16.23 16.35 -13.01
C TYR A 37 -15.32 15.34 -12.32
N ARG A 38 -15.85 14.43 -11.49
CA ARG A 38 -15.06 13.50 -10.66
C ARG A 38 -14.04 12.68 -11.43
N GLN A 39 -14.33 12.27 -12.66
CA GLN A 39 -13.40 11.48 -13.47
C GLN A 39 -12.26 12.34 -14.01
N VAL A 40 -12.54 13.56 -14.39
CA VAL A 40 -11.53 14.51 -14.89
C VAL A 40 -10.58 14.88 -13.75
N THR A 41 -11.12 15.27 -12.59
CA THR A 41 -10.30 15.62 -11.41
C THR A 41 -9.46 14.45 -10.94
N ALA A 42 -10.01 13.24 -10.90
CA ALA A 42 -9.28 12.02 -10.54
C ALA A 42 -8.14 11.72 -11.54
N THR A 43 -8.39 11.91 -12.86
CA THR A 43 -7.35 11.72 -13.87
C THR A 43 -6.21 12.74 -13.71
N LEU A 44 -6.55 14.01 -13.50
CA LEU A 44 -5.54 15.06 -13.28
C LEU A 44 -4.74 14.80 -11.99
N SER A 45 -5.39 14.35 -10.92
CA SER A 45 -4.71 13.98 -9.66
C SER A 45 -3.68 12.87 -9.87
N ILE A 46 -4.03 11.83 -10.62
CA ILE A 46 -3.09 10.73 -10.89
C ILE A 46 -1.95 11.18 -11.80
N ILE A 47 -2.21 12.00 -12.81
CA ILE A 47 -1.15 12.57 -13.66
C ILE A 47 -0.20 13.40 -12.80
N CYS A 48 -0.72 14.23 -11.90
CA CYS A 48 0.09 14.99 -10.96
C CYS A 48 0.99 14.05 -10.11
N LEU A 49 0.45 12.95 -9.57
CA LEU A 49 1.23 11.99 -8.79
C LEU A 49 2.26 11.24 -9.63
N ILE A 50 1.96 10.91 -10.90
CA ILE A 50 2.91 10.27 -11.81
C ILE A 50 4.11 11.20 -12.04
N LEU A 51 3.86 12.47 -12.34
CA LEU A 51 4.91 13.46 -12.55
C LEU A 51 5.69 13.70 -11.26
N PHE A 52 4.99 13.86 -10.13
CA PHE A 52 5.61 14.05 -8.82
C PHE A 52 6.54 12.87 -8.46
N THR A 53 6.11 11.62 -8.68
CA THR A 53 6.93 10.44 -8.38
C THR A 53 8.03 10.23 -9.43
N GLY A 54 7.72 10.45 -10.71
CA GLY A 54 8.65 10.21 -11.81
C GLY A 54 9.79 11.21 -11.89
N PHE A 55 9.56 12.46 -11.47
CA PHE A 55 10.61 13.49 -11.44
C PHE A 55 11.34 13.58 -10.10
N ARG A 56 11.05 12.70 -9.14
CA ARG A 56 11.78 12.70 -7.86
C ARG A 56 13.25 12.36 -8.07
N TRP A 57 14.10 13.00 -7.30
CA TRP A 57 15.54 12.74 -7.26
C TRP A 57 15.97 12.51 -5.83
N ASP A 58 16.76 11.47 -5.59
CA ASP A 58 17.30 11.13 -4.27
C ASP A 58 16.24 11.26 -3.15
N THR A 59 15.02 10.74 -3.42
CA THR A 59 13.87 10.82 -2.51
C THR A 59 13.19 9.46 -2.44
N GLY A 60 13.05 8.93 -1.21
CA GLY A 60 12.47 7.61 -0.93
C GLY A 60 13.47 6.61 -0.40
N THR A 61 13.00 5.59 0.34
CA THR A 61 13.85 4.65 1.10
C THR A 61 14.79 3.83 0.23
N ASP A 62 14.35 3.40 -0.94
CA ASP A 62 15.11 2.46 -1.79
C ASP A 62 15.63 3.14 -3.06
N TRP A 63 15.56 4.47 -3.16
CA TRP A 63 15.92 5.21 -4.38
C TRP A 63 17.32 4.88 -4.87
N LYS A 64 18.30 4.88 -3.94
CA LYS A 64 19.71 4.62 -4.24
C LYS A 64 19.92 3.21 -4.80
N SER A 65 19.37 2.19 -4.12
CA SER A 65 19.50 0.79 -4.55
C SER A 65 18.90 0.53 -5.94
N TYR A 66 17.79 1.19 -6.27
CA TYR A 66 17.19 1.08 -7.60
C TYR A 66 17.96 1.86 -8.67
N SER A 67 18.56 3.00 -8.31
CA SER A 67 19.45 3.75 -9.21
C SER A 67 20.71 2.97 -9.53
N GLU A 68 21.33 2.36 -8.53
CA GLU A 68 22.50 1.48 -8.68
C GLU A 68 22.14 0.28 -9.58
N LEU A 69 21.03 -0.42 -9.31
CA LEU A 69 20.56 -1.50 -10.18
C LEU A 69 20.46 -1.05 -11.63
N PHE A 70 19.84 0.10 -11.90
CA PHE A 70 19.69 0.59 -13.27
C PHE A 70 21.03 0.93 -13.93
N GLN A 71 22.02 1.42 -13.15
CA GLN A 71 23.36 1.69 -13.66
C GLN A 71 24.12 0.40 -13.99
N ASP A 72 23.99 -0.62 -13.13
CA ASP A 72 24.74 -1.88 -13.23
C ASP A 72 24.14 -2.87 -14.23
N VAL A 73 22.83 -2.77 -14.52
CA VAL A 73 22.16 -3.64 -15.48
C VAL A 73 22.83 -3.53 -16.86
N ASP A 74 23.32 -4.65 -17.40
CA ASP A 74 23.81 -4.73 -18.78
C ASP A 74 22.65 -4.98 -19.77
N VAL A 75 22.80 -4.53 -21.01
CA VAL A 75 21.81 -4.71 -22.08
C VAL A 75 21.89 -6.11 -22.67
N HIS A 76 22.95 -6.86 -22.39
CA HIS A 76 23.11 -8.23 -22.88
C HIS A 76 22.39 -9.25 -22.00
N PHE A 77 21.30 -9.81 -22.52
CA PHE A 77 20.38 -10.72 -21.80
C PHE A 77 21.02 -11.99 -21.22
N GLY A 78 22.22 -12.41 -21.68
CA GLY A 78 22.79 -13.71 -21.31
C GLY A 78 23.37 -13.79 -19.91
N GLU A 79 24.13 -12.80 -19.48
CA GLU A 79 24.82 -12.83 -18.17
C GLU A 79 23.92 -12.38 -17.01
N LEU A 80 22.98 -11.50 -17.29
CA LEU A 80 22.09 -10.91 -16.30
C LEU A 80 21.05 -11.87 -15.72
N PHE A 81 20.62 -12.84 -16.51
CA PHE A 81 19.61 -13.80 -16.07
C PHE A 81 20.07 -14.61 -14.86
N PHE A 82 21.37 -14.84 -14.70
CA PHE A 82 21.92 -15.63 -13.60
C PHE A 82 22.39 -14.80 -12.40
N LEU A 83 22.97 -13.61 -12.59
CA LEU A 83 23.59 -12.86 -11.51
C LEU A 83 22.64 -11.92 -10.74
N GLN A 84 21.67 -11.31 -11.40
CA GLN A 84 20.77 -10.32 -10.78
C GLN A 84 19.46 -10.90 -10.23
N LEU A 85 19.06 -12.09 -10.63
CA LEU A 85 17.90 -12.81 -10.08
C LEU A 85 17.99 -13.04 -8.56
N TYR A 86 19.20 -13.03 -7.98
CA TYR A 86 19.38 -13.24 -6.54
C TYR A 86 18.99 -12.02 -5.68
N SER A 87 19.10 -10.79 -6.19
CA SER A 87 18.85 -9.57 -5.41
C SER A 87 17.52 -8.92 -5.74
N PHE A 88 17.09 -8.97 -7.02
CA PHE A 88 15.85 -8.33 -7.48
C PHE A 88 14.96 -9.32 -8.22
N ASP A 89 13.65 -9.04 -8.24
CA ASP A 89 12.68 -9.88 -8.91
C ASP A 89 12.74 -9.72 -10.43
N PHE A 90 12.55 -10.83 -11.17
CA PHE A 90 12.73 -10.94 -12.63
C PHE A 90 11.99 -9.84 -13.42
N GLY A 91 10.71 -9.59 -13.13
CA GLY A 91 9.91 -8.62 -13.88
C GLY A 91 10.44 -7.19 -13.75
N TYR A 92 11.00 -6.84 -12.58
CA TYR A 92 11.58 -5.53 -12.38
C TYR A 92 12.94 -5.39 -13.09
N VAL A 93 13.79 -6.41 -13.03
CA VAL A 93 15.05 -6.45 -13.79
C VAL A 93 14.79 -6.34 -15.28
N PHE A 94 13.81 -7.11 -15.79
CA PHE A 94 13.41 -7.05 -17.21
C PHE A 94 12.95 -5.64 -17.61
N LEU A 95 12.16 -4.96 -16.77
CA LEU A 95 11.75 -3.57 -17.02
C LEU A 95 12.96 -2.63 -17.10
N ASN A 96 13.94 -2.79 -16.19
CA ASN A 96 15.18 -1.99 -16.21
C ASN A 96 15.96 -2.21 -17.51
N ILE A 97 16.16 -3.45 -17.95
CA ILE A 97 16.83 -3.79 -19.21
C ILE A 97 16.11 -3.16 -20.39
N LEU A 98 14.78 -3.33 -20.45
CA LEU A 98 13.96 -2.80 -21.52
C LEU A 98 14.10 -1.28 -21.64
N VAL A 99 14.04 -0.55 -20.52
CA VAL A 99 14.18 0.90 -20.53
C VAL A 99 15.63 1.30 -20.89
N LYS A 100 16.64 0.62 -20.32
CA LYS A 100 18.04 0.91 -20.57
C LYS A 100 18.44 0.69 -22.03
N TYR A 101 17.77 -0.20 -22.73
CA TYR A 101 17.96 -0.38 -24.18
C TYR A 101 17.68 0.89 -24.98
N PHE A 102 16.75 1.74 -24.54
CA PHE A 102 16.36 2.98 -25.20
C PHE A 102 17.01 4.23 -24.61
N THR A 103 17.38 4.22 -23.32
CA THR A 103 17.92 5.40 -22.63
C THR A 103 18.73 5.01 -21.40
N THR A 104 19.74 5.78 -21.10
CA THR A 104 20.55 5.68 -19.88
C THR A 104 20.01 6.56 -18.73
N SER A 105 18.93 7.30 -18.97
CA SER A 105 18.35 8.21 -17.97
C SER A 105 17.50 7.46 -16.94
N TYR A 106 17.92 7.46 -15.69
CA TYR A 106 17.18 6.88 -14.57
C TYR A 106 15.82 7.60 -14.34
N THR A 107 15.74 8.91 -14.63
CA THR A 107 14.48 9.66 -14.55
C THR A 107 13.43 9.10 -15.50
N VAL A 108 13.83 8.65 -16.70
CA VAL A 108 12.91 8.01 -17.65
C VAL A 108 12.39 6.69 -17.10
N LEU A 109 13.26 5.88 -16.46
CA LEU A 109 12.80 4.67 -15.76
C LEU A 109 11.80 4.99 -14.67
N LEU A 110 12.07 6.00 -13.82
CA LEU A 110 11.15 6.42 -12.75
C LEU A 110 9.79 6.90 -13.29
N LEU A 111 9.78 7.61 -14.42
CA LEU A 111 8.53 8.03 -15.09
C LEU A 111 7.74 6.83 -15.61
N ILE A 112 8.39 5.87 -16.25
CA ILE A 112 7.75 4.65 -16.77
C ILE A 112 7.22 3.81 -15.60
N ASP A 113 8.03 3.60 -14.57
CA ASP A 113 7.65 2.87 -13.35
C ASP A 113 6.44 3.51 -12.67
N SER A 114 6.49 4.83 -12.48
CA SER A 114 5.39 5.60 -11.89
C SER A 114 4.12 5.52 -12.75
N PHE A 115 4.24 5.60 -14.07
CA PHE A 115 3.13 5.48 -14.99
C PHE A 115 2.46 4.09 -14.91
N ILE A 116 3.26 3.02 -14.89
CA ILE A 116 2.74 1.65 -14.76
C ILE A 116 2.07 1.47 -13.40
N ALA A 117 2.74 1.79 -12.31
CA ALA A 117 2.25 1.56 -10.96
C ALA A 117 1.00 2.40 -10.64
N LEU A 118 1.06 3.71 -10.84
CA LEU A 118 -0.06 4.61 -10.57
C LEU A 118 -1.18 4.44 -11.60
N GLY A 119 -0.84 4.09 -12.85
CA GLY A 119 -1.81 3.72 -13.88
C GLY A 119 -2.64 2.50 -13.48
N LEU A 120 -2.02 1.43 -12.95
CA LEU A 120 -2.73 0.27 -12.40
C LEU A 120 -3.67 0.66 -11.26
N VAL A 121 -3.19 1.46 -10.30
CA VAL A 121 -4.02 1.94 -9.18
C VAL A 121 -5.20 2.77 -9.70
N PHE A 122 -4.96 3.69 -10.62
CA PHE A 122 -6.01 4.52 -11.21
C PHE A 122 -7.05 3.70 -11.96
N LEU A 123 -6.63 2.76 -12.80
CA LEU A 123 -7.54 1.87 -13.52
C LEU A 123 -8.38 1.05 -12.54
N PHE A 124 -7.80 0.61 -11.42
CA PHE A 124 -8.52 -0.09 -10.38
C PHE A 124 -9.53 0.81 -9.67
N ILE A 125 -9.14 2.01 -9.26
CA ILE A 125 -10.04 3.00 -8.66
C ILE A 125 -11.18 3.34 -9.63
N LYS A 126 -10.88 3.67 -10.90
CA LYS A 126 -11.86 4.00 -11.93
C LYS A 126 -12.89 2.89 -12.13
N ARG A 127 -12.46 1.63 -12.03
CA ARG A 127 -13.32 0.46 -12.27
C ARG A 127 -14.19 0.10 -11.07
N TYR A 128 -13.67 0.27 -9.85
CA TYR A 128 -14.29 -0.28 -8.64
C TYR A 128 -14.74 0.76 -7.63
N SER A 129 -14.31 2.01 -7.71
CA SER A 129 -14.78 3.09 -6.85
C SER A 129 -15.78 4.01 -7.55
N PRO A 130 -17.00 4.15 -7.04
CA PRO A 130 -17.95 5.14 -7.53
C PRO A 130 -17.55 6.58 -7.15
N ASN A 131 -16.63 6.77 -6.20
CA ASN A 131 -16.15 8.07 -5.75
C ASN A 131 -14.60 8.08 -5.82
N PRO A 132 -14.02 8.38 -7.00
CA PRO A 132 -12.58 8.22 -7.23
C PRO A 132 -11.71 9.23 -6.46
N ASN A 133 -12.19 10.46 -6.20
CA ASN A 133 -11.36 11.45 -5.50
C ASN A 133 -11.13 11.10 -4.03
N ILE A 134 -12.15 10.61 -3.32
CA ILE A 134 -11.94 10.11 -1.96
C ILE A 134 -10.98 8.90 -1.94
N SER A 135 -11.07 8.03 -2.96
CA SER A 135 -10.14 6.90 -3.12
C SER A 135 -8.70 7.37 -3.31
N ILE A 136 -8.48 8.38 -4.14
CA ILE A 136 -7.17 9.00 -4.37
C ILE A 136 -6.67 9.72 -3.13
N PHE A 137 -7.55 10.40 -2.40
CA PHE A 137 -7.19 11.05 -1.14
C PHE A 137 -6.68 10.02 -0.11
N VAL A 138 -7.39 8.92 0.09
CA VAL A 138 -6.96 7.85 0.99
C VAL A 138 -5.67 7.20 0.48
N PHE A 139 -5.57 6.94 -0.84
CA PHE A 139 -4.37 6.43 -1.45
C PHE A 139 -3.15 7.31 -1.17
N TYR A 140 -3.27 8.61 -1.42
CA TYR A 140 -2.18 9.57 -1.22
C TYR A 140 -1.68 9.58 0.22
N ASN A 141 -2.59 9.64 1.18
CA ASN A 141 -2.22 9.80 2.58
C ASN A 141 -1.73 8.50 3.23
N ALA A 142 -2.37 7.37 2.92
CA ALA A 142 -2.10 6.12 3.62
C ALA A 142 -1.02 5.24 2.94
N PHE A 143 -0.82 5.40 1.62
CA PHE A 143 0.00 4.46 0.85
C PHE A 143 1.05 5.13 -0.03
N PHE A 144 0.78 6.32 -0.56
CA PHE A 144 1.63 6.92 -1.58
C PHE A 144 3.04 7.18 -1.07
N VAL A 145 3.22 7.99 -0.02
CA VAL A 145 4.54 8.29 0.54
C VAL A 145 5.18 7.04 1.12
N ALA A 146 4.45 6.30 1.96
CA ALA A 146 4.99 5.16 2.69
C ALA A 146 5.39 3.99 1.79
N GLN A 147 4.76 3.81 0.64
CA GLN A 147 4.96 2.62 -0.19
C GLN A 147 5.34 2.95 -1.64
N PHE A 148 4.69 3.94 -2.28
CA PHE A 148 4.91 4.23 -3.70
C PHE A 148 6.14 5.09 -3.97
N MET A 149 6.61 5.87 -3.01
CA MET A 149 7.87 6.59 -3.15
C MET A 149 9.08 5.78 -2.67
N GLY A 150 8.87 4.65 -2.00
CA GLY A 150 9.94 3.86 -1.41
C GLY A 150 10.31 2.60 -2.18
N SER A 151 9.34 1.88 -2.77
CA SER A 151 9.59 0.52 -3.27
C SER A 151 9.01 0.29 -4.67
N ASN A 152 9.77 0.61 -5.71
CA ASN A 152 9.34 0.60 -7.11
C ASN A 152 8.73 -0.75 -7.55
N ARG A 153 9.43 -1.87 -7.37
CA ARG A 153 8.96 -3.20 -7.80
C ARG A 153 7.70 -3.67 -7.07
N ARG A 154 7.61 -3.40 -5.75
CA ARG A 154 6.47 -3.83 -4.95
C ARG A 154 5.18 -3.09 -5.31
N ILE A 155 5.26 -1.81 -5.67
CA ILE A 155 4.07 -1.03 -6.02
C ILE A 155 3.40 -1.51 -7.30
N ILE A 156 4.18 -1.95 -8.30
CA ILE A 156 3.64 -2.60 -9.50
C ILE A 156 2.95 -3.91 -9.11
N ALA A 157 3.61 -4.73 -8.28
CA ALA A 157 3.03 -5.99 -7.79
C ALA A 157 1.75 -5.76 -6.97
N LEU A 158 1.67 -4.71 -6.14
CA LEU A 158 0.46 -4.34 -5.41
C LEU A 158 -0.69 -3.97 -6.36
N GLY A 159 -0.41 -3.14 -7.37
CA GLY A 159 -1.40 -2.78 -8.38
C GLY A 159 -1.96 -4.00 -9.12
N LEU A 160 -1.10 -4.91 -9.54
CA LEU A 160 -1.48 -6.18 -10.20
C LEU A 160 -2.27 -7.10 -9.24
N ALA A 161 -1.85 -7.21 -7.98
CA ALA A 161 -2.53 -8.01 -6.97
C ALA A 161 -3.97 -7.54 -6.70
N LEU A 162 -4.24 -6.23 -6.74
CA LEU A 162 -5.61 -5.71 -6.68
C LEU A 162 -6.50 -6.29 -7.78
N PHE A 163 -5.99 -6.34 -9.02
CA PHE A 163 -6.73 -6.95 -10.14
C PHE A 163 -6.87 -8.46 -9.97
N ALA A 164 -5.86 -9.16 -9.46
CA ALA A 164 -5.96 -10.58 -9.11
C ALA A 164 -7.08 -10.81 -8.09
N ILE A 165 -7.09 -10.06 -6.98
CA ILE A 165 -8.12 -10.13 -5.95
C ILE A 165 -9.52 -9.86 -6.53
N ALA A 166 -9.70 -8.81 -7.31
CA ALA A 166 -10.99 -8.50 -7.92
C ALA A 166 -11.45 -9.56 -8.93
N SER A 167 -10.52 -10.24 -9.57
CA SER A 167 -10.80 -11.33 -10.53
C SER A 167 -11.42 -12.55 -9.85
N VAL A 168 -11.28 -12.73 -8.53
CA VAL A 168 -11.93 -13.81 -7.76
C VAL A 168 -13.45 -13.72 -7.87
N ILE A 169 -14.02 -12.49 -7.90
CA ILE A 169 -15.47 -12.30 -8.06
C ILE A 169 -15.91 -12.68 -9.48
N LYS A 170 -15.15 -12.24 -10.47
CA LYS A 170 -15.50 -12.38 -11.90
C LYS A 170 -15.09 -13.71 -12.52
N LYS A 171 -14.36 -14.56 -11.78
CA LYS A 171 -13.78 -15.84 -12.25
C LYS A 171 -12.94 -15.69 -13.53
N SER A 172 -12.27 -14.53 -13.72
CA SER A 172 -11.51 -14.23 -14.94
C SER A 172 -10.08 -13.76 -14.60
N ASN A 173 -9.10 -14.23 -15.37
CA ASN A 173 -7.72 -13.71 -15.41
C ASN A 173 -6.96 -13.62 -14.07
N PHE A 174 -7.43 -14.30 -13.01
CA PHE A 174 -6.75 -14.30 -11.71
C PHE A 174 -5.27 -14.69 -11.84
N TRP A 175 -5.02 -15.82 -12.51
CA TRP A 175 -3.65 -16.34 -12.65
C TRP A 175 -2.75 -15.41 -13.45
N PHE A 176 -3.26 -14.76 -14.50
CA PHE A 176 -2.48 -13.79 -15.26
C PHE A 176 -1.97 -12.66 -14.36
N PHE A 177 -2.88 -11.98 -13.63
CA PHE A 177 -2.49 -10.89 -12.76
C PHE A 177 -1.61 -11.37 -11.59
N GLN A 178 -1.92 -12.53 -11.00
CA GLN A 178 -1.16 -13.08 -9.88
C GLN A 178 0.26 -13.49 -10.30
N THR A 179 0.42 -14.17 -11.42
CA THR A 179 1.74 -14.59 -11.94
C THR A 179 2.57 -13.35 -12.30
N THR A 180 1.97 -12.38 -12.99
CA THR A 180 2.65 -11.13 -13.32
C THR A 180 3.06 -10.38 -12.06
N ALA A 181 2.19 -10.28 -11.05
CA ALA A 181 2.54 -9.66 -9.76
C ALA A 181 3.73 -10.37 -9.10
N PHE A 182 3.75 -11.70 -9.13
CA PHE A 182 4.83 -12.51 -8.56
C PHE A 182 6.18 -12.27 -9.25
N PHE A 183 6.19 -12.07 -10.55
CA PHE A 183 7.41 -11.72 -11.29
C PHE A 183 7.97 -10.35 -10.90
N PHE A 184 7.12 -9.38 -10.54
CA PHE A 184 7.57 -8.08 -10.05
C PHE A 184 7.96 -8.11 -8.57
N HIS A 185 7.26 -8.90 -7.73
CA HIS A 185 7.61 -9.02 -6.32
C HIS A 185 7.08 -10.34 -5.72
N LYS A 186 8.00 -11.20 -5.28
CA LYS A 186 7.69 -12.56 -4.79
C LYS A 186 6.68 -12.56 -3.64
N SER A 187 6.69 -11.55 -2.75
CA SER A 187 5.75 -11.48 -1.63
C SER A 187 4.28 -11.34 -2.06
N SER A 188 4.01 -11.00 -3.33
CA SER A 188 2.64 -10.96 -3.87
C SER A 188 1.94 -12.32 -3.84
N ILE A 189 2.69 -13.42 -3.66
CA ILE A 189 2.12 -14.78 -3.52
C ILE A 189 1.06 -14.84 -2.42
N ILE A 190 1.16 -14.00 -1.40
CA ILE A 190 0.18 -13.93 -0.30
C ILE A 190 -1.23 -13.59 -0.82
N ALA A 191 -1.35 -12.88 -1.94
CA ALA A 191 -2.64 -12.54 -2.53
C ALA A 191 -3.44 -13.78 -3.01
N LEU A 192 -2.81 -14.95 -3.13
CA LEU A 192 -3.51 -16.22 -3.37
C LEU A 192 -4.57 -16.51 -2.30
N VAL A 193 -4.37 -16.06 -1.07
CA VAL A 193 -5.33 -16.22 0.03
C VAL A 193 -6.69 -15.62 -0.32
N ALA A 194 -6.74 -14.61 -1.18
CA ALA A 194 -8.01 -14.00 -1.61
C ALA A 194 -8.99 -15.02 -2.25
N LYS A 195 -8.50 -16.10 -2.85
CA LYS A 195 -9.34 -17.17 -3.44
C LYS A 195 -10.15 -17.93 -2.40
N PHE A 196 -9.71 -17.94 -1.15
CA PHE A 196 -10.35 -18.63 -0.04
C PHE A 196 -11.24 -17.70 0.78
N VAL A 197 -11.24 -16.40 0.49
CA VAL A 197 -12.09 -15.43 1.18
C VAL A 197 -13.52 -15.53 0.67
N PRO A 198 -14.53 -15.71 1.54
CA PRO A 198 -15.93 -15.72 1.15
C PRO A 198 -16.33 -14.44 0.43
N LYS A 199 -17.19 -14.59 -0.60
CA LYS A 199 -17.70 -13.45 -1.34
C LYS A 199 -18.80 -12.72 -0.59
N GLU A 200 -19.59 -13.47 0.19
CA GLU A 200 -20.59 -12.93 1.07
C GLU A 200 -19.95 -12.33 2.32
N ARG A 201 -20.51 -11.23 2.79
CA ARG A 201 -19.95 -10.48 3.93
C ARG A 201 -19.88 -11.33 5.20
N PHE A 202 -18.78 -11.21 5.92
CA PHE A 202 -18.69 -11.72 7.28
C PHE A 202 -19.74 -11.04 8.18
N SER A 203 -20.37 -11.81 9.06
CA SER A 203 -21.22 -11.23 10.10
C SER A 203 -20.39 -10.36 11.05
N THR A 204 -21.01 -9.35 11.67
CA THR A 204 -20.32 -8.47 12.62
C THR A 204 -19.66 -9.24 13.77
N LYS A 205 -20.31 -10.30 14.26
CA LYS A 205 -19.74 -11.19 15.29
C LYS A 205 -18.48 -11.90 14.79
N LYS A 206 -18.49 -12.38 13.52
CA LYS A 206 -17.35 -13.03 12.90
C LYS A 206 -16.18 -12.05 12.69
N ILE A 207 -16.48 -10.82 12.25
CA ILE A 207 -15.46 -9.76 12.12
C ILE A 207 -14.80 -9.49 13.48
N ALA A 208 -15.58 -9.28 14.53
CA ALA A 208 -15.06 -9.05 15.88
C ALA A 208 -14.20 -10.24 16.35
N ALA A 209 -14.69 -11.48 16.19
CA ALA A 209 -13.96 -12.67 16.60
C ALA A 209 -12.61 -12.81 15.84
N ILE A 210 -12.60 -12.62 14.51
CA ILE A 210 -11.39 -12.67 13.69
C ILE A 210 -10.36 -11.65 14.18
N LEU A 211 -10.77 -10.40 14.38
CA LEU A 211 -9.85 -9.33 14.79
C LEU A 211 -9.34 -9.52 16.22
N CYS A 212 -10.21 -9.92 17.16
CA CYS A 212 -9.80 -10.20 18.55
C CYS A 212 -8.81 -11.38 18.64
N ILE A 213 -9.09 -12.47 17.93
CA ILE A 213 -8.19 -13.64 17.90
C ILE A 213 -6.86 -13.24 17.25
N SER A 214 -6.89 -12.52 16.13
CA SER A 214 -5.66 -12.07 15.45
C SER A 214 -4.83 -11.16 16.33
N LEU A 215 -5.47 -10.25 17.06
CA LEU A 215 -4.80 -9.36 18.01
C LEU A 215 -4.13 -10.15 19.15
N LEU A 216 -4.84 -11.10 19.74
CA LEU A 216 -4.29 -11.94 20.81
C LEU A 216 -3.08 -12.76 20.34
N ILE A 217 -3.19 -13.39 19.17
CA ILE A 217 -2.09 -14.17 18.57
C ILE A 217 -0.89 -13.28 18.26
N GLY A 218 -1.14 -12.06 17.73
CA GLY A 218 -0.09 -11.08 17.41
C GLY A 218 0.61 -10.54 18.66
N ILE A 219 -0.13 -10.23 19.74
CA ILE A 219 0.46 -9.79 21.03
C ILE A 219 1.33 -10.91 21.64
N LEU A 220 0.90 -12.16 21.53
CA LEU A 220 1.67 -13.33 22.01
C LEU A 220 2.84 -13.69 21.08
N GLN A 221 2.98 -13.00 19.94
CA GLN A 221 4.00 -13.22 18.91
C GLN A 221 4.09 -14.69 18.44
N LEU A 222 2.95 -15.41 18.46
CA LEU A 222 2.92 -16.82 18.12
C LEU A 222 3.47 -17.15 16.72
N PRO A 223 3.19 -16.37 15.64
CA PRO A 223 3.75 -16.65 14.32
C PRO A 223 5.28 -16.64 14.31
N PHE A 224 5.91 -15.72 15.06
CA PHE A 224 7.37 -15.61 15.14
C PHE A 224 7.98 -16.73 15.95
N LYS A 225 7.38 -17.10 17.10
CA LYS A 225 7.82 -18.26 17.88
C LYS A 225 7.77 -19.57 17.08
N VAL A 226 6.74 -19.74 16.24
CA VAL A 226 6.65 -20.88 15.32
C VAL A 226 7.73 -20.81 14.26
N LEU A 227 8.01 -19.63 13.68
CA LEU A 227 9.10 -19.46 12.71
C LEU A 227 10.48 -19.77 13.33
N GLU A 228 10.74 -19.33 14.56
CA GLU A 228 11.97 -19.64 15.30
C GLU A 228 12.13 -21.15 15.53
N LEU A 229 11.06 -21.82 15.94
CA LEU A 229 11.08 -23.28 16.13
C LEU A 229 11.35 -24.02 14.80
N ILE A 230 10.72 -23.59 13.71
CA ILE A 230 10.94 -24.17 12.38
C ILE A 230 12.36 -23.90 11.89
N SER A 231 12.86 -22.67 12.02
CA SER A 231 14.22 -22.31 11.62
C SER A 231 15.27 -23.08 12.43
N GLY A 232 15.06 -23.24 13.75
CA GLY A 232 15.92 -24.05 14.60
C GLY A 232 15.92 -25.53 14.22
N ALA A 233 14.78 -26.10 13.88
CA ALA A 233 14.67 -27.48 13.43
C ALA A 233 15.30 -27.71 12.04
N LEU A 234 15.23 -26.70 11.15
CA LEU A 234 15.74 -26.77 9.78
C LEU A 234 17.20 -26.29 9.65
N SER A 235 17.78 -25.66 10.67
CA SER A 235 19.17 -25.23 10.68
C SER A 235 20.18 -26.38 10.49
N SER A 236 19.73 -27.62 10.79
CA SER A 236 20.47 -28.86 10.52
C SER A 236 20.56 -29.20 9.02
N PHE A 237 19.74 -28.59 8.19
CA PHE A 237 19.72 -28.75 6.72
C PHE A 237 20.36 -27.51 6.08
N SER A 238 21.71 -27.44 6.11
CA SER A 238 22.47 -26.38 5.46
C SER A 238 22.16 -26.29 3.98
N GLY A 239 21.65 -25.14 3.51
CA GLY A 239 21.46 -24.86 2.09
C GLY A 239 20.18 -24.13 1.70
N PHE A 240 19.25 -23.84 2.61
CA PHE A 240 18.04 -23.11 2.30
C PHE A 240 18.22 -21.60 2.59
N SER A 241 18.64 -20.82 1.59
CA SER A 241 18.79 -19.35 1.64
C SER A 241 17.51 -18.60 2.08
N VAL A 242 16.34 -19.24 2.03
CA VAL A 242 15.06 -18.69 2.51
C VAL A 242 15.00 -18.67 4.04
N ILE A 243 15.60 -19.67 4.70
CA ILE A 243 15.60 -19.78 6.17
C ILE A 243 16.55 -18.75 6.76
N ASP A 244 17.73 -18.57 6.14
CA ASP A 244 18.70 -17.55 6.56
C ASP A 244 18.09 -16.14 6.43
N LYS A 245 17.34 -15.86 5.35
CA LYS A 245 16.61 -14.59 5.20
C LYS A 245 15.48 -14.43 6.23
N LEU A 246 14.76 -15.48 6.55
CA LEU A 246 13.70 -15.43 7.58
C LEU A 246 14.27 -15.18 8.96
N SER A 247 15.41 -15.83 9.32
CA SER A 247 16.09 -15.59 10.59
C SER A 247 16.67 -14.18 10.67
N THR A 248 17.23 -13.67 9.59
CA THR A 248 17.71 -12.27 9.49
C THR A 248 16.56 -11.29 9.73
N TYR A 249 15.38 -11.53 9.15
CA TYR A 249 14.20 -10.68 9.34
C TYR A 249 13.61 -10.73 10.74
N THR A 250 13.84 -11.78 11.52
CA THR A 250 13.44 -11.85 12.93
C THR A 250 14.46 -11.17 13.84
N ILE A 251 15.75 -11.23 13.54
CA ILE A 251 16.85 -10.65 14.31
C ILE A 251 17.05 -9.15 14.01
N GLU A 252 17.00 -8.75 12.73
CA GLU A 252 17.18 -7.35 12.32
C GLU A 252 15.98 -6.47 12.67
N SER A 253 14.79 -7.03 12.87
CA SER A 253 13.59 -6.25 13.22
C SER A 253 13.69 -5.57 14.60
N GLU A 254 14.54 -6.06 15.49
CA GLU A 254 14.77 -5.41 16.79
C GLU A 254 15.61 -4.14 16.70
N ASN A 255 16.41 -3.94 15.63
CA ASN A 255 17.45 -2.90 15.60
C ASN A 255 17.31 -1.82 14.51
N VAL A 256 16.47 -2.00 13.48
CA VAL A 256 16.64 -1.21 12.24
C VAL A 256 15.53 -0.20 11.93
N VAL A 257 14.28 -0.37 12.38
CA VAL A 257 13.18 0.35 11.72
C VAL A 257 12.40 1.36 12.57
N LEU A 258 12.47 1.31 13.89
CA LEU A 258 11.56 2.12 14.72
C LEU A 258 11.98 3.58 14.91
N GLY A 259 13.22 3.95 14.57
CA GLY A 259 13.73 5.25 14.98
C GLY A 259 13.48 5.44 16.50
N ASN A 260 13.33 6.66 16.97
CA ASN A 260 13.04 6.97 18.38
C ASN A 260 11.54 6.81 18.74
N ARG A 261 10.78 5.89 18.10
CA ARG A 261 9.34 5.72 18.33
C ARG A 261 9.07 4.48 19.17
N ASP A 262 8.23 4.63 20.20
CA ASP A 262 7.77 3.53 21.02
C ASP A 262 6.91 2.55 20.17
N PRO A 263 7.30 1.26 20.05
CA PRO A 263 6.59 0.25 19.27
C PRO A 263 5.13 0.08 19.72
N VAL A 264 4.85 0.17 21.01
CA VAL A 264 3.50 -0.01 21.56
C VAL A 264 2.59 1.15 21.14
N VAL A 265 3.12 2.37 21.19
CA VAL A 265 2.39 3.57 20.73
C VAL A 265 2.11 3.47 19.23
N MET A 266 3.08 3.04 18.42
CA MET A 266 2.91 2.88 16.99
C MET A 266 1.88 1.80 16.64
N MET A 267 1.91 0.66 17.33
CA MET A 267 0.90 -0.38 17.20
C MET A 267 -0.48 0.14 17.55
N PHE A 268 -0.63 0.81 18.70
CA PHE A 268 -1.91 1.37 19.15
C PHE A 268 -2.48 2.36 18.13
N LEU A 269 -1.68 3.33 17.66
CA LEU A 269 -2.10 4.29 16.64
C LEU A 269 -2.51 3.60 15.34
N SER A 270 -1.79 2.55 14.95
CA SER A 270 -2.09 1.77 13.76
C SER A 270 -3.39 0.99 13.85
N ILE A 271 -3.74 0.49 15.04
CA ILE A 271 -5.03 -0.16 15.31
C ILE A 271 -6.15 0.89 15.27
N VAL A 272 -5.98 2.01 15.98
CA VAL A 272 -6.97 3.08 16.05
C VAL A 272 -7.34 3.57 14.65
N LYS A 273 -6.36 3.85 13.79
CA LYS A 273 -6.62 4.33 12.44
C LYS A 273 -7.43 3.36 11.58
N ARG A 274 -7.18 2.04 11.69
CA ARG A 274 -7.96 1.04 10.95
C ARG A 274 -9.36 0.86 11.54
N CYS A 275 -9.49 0.97 12.86
CA CYS A 275 -10.80 0.93 13.53
C CYS A 275 -11.70 2.10 13.11
N VAL A 276 -11.16 3.29 12.87
CA VAL A 276 -11.93 4.45 12.40
C VAL A 276 -12.72 4.13 11.14
N PHE A 277 -12.05 3.55 10.12
CA PHE A 277 -12.74 3.16 8.89
C PHE A 277 -13.67 1.97 9.11
N LEU A 278 -13.25 0.98 9.88
CA LEU A 278 -14.10 -0.16 10.18
C LEU A 278 -15.41 0.27 10.86
N ILE A 279 -15.34 1.18 11.83
CA ILE A 279 -16.52 1.74 12.50
C ILE A 279 -17.45 2.43 11.48
N PHE A 280 -16.88 3.24 10.58
CA PHE A 280 -17.66 3.87 9.51
C PHE A 280 -18.37 2.83 8.63
N TYR A 281 -17.65 1.77 8.20
CA TYR A 281 -18.24 0.70 7.40
C TYR A 281 -19.38 -0.01 8.15
N LEU A 282 -19.18 -0.33 9.43
CA LEU A 282 -20.20 -0.99 10.26
C LEU A 282 -21.45 -0.11 10.45
N ILE A 283 -21.29 1.20 10.63
CA ILE A 283 -22.42 2.15 10.72
C ILE A 283 -23.21 2.14 9.42
N ILE A 284 -22.56 2.19 8.26
CA ILE A 284 -23.24 2.15 6.96
C ILE A 284 -23.97 0.82 6.75
N ILE A 285 -23.33 -0.30 7.10
CA ILE A 285 -23.94 -1.64 7.04
C ILE A 285 -25.21 -1.69 7.87
N TYR A 286 -25.15 -1.19 9.10
CA TYR A 286 -26.30 -1.15 10.00
C TYR A 286 -27.43 -0.31 9.40
N LYS A 287 -27.17 0.91 8.94
CA LYS A 287 -28.15 1.81 8.34
C LYS A 287 -28.80 1.23 7.06
N LYS A 288 -28.03 0.55 6.23
CA LYS A 288 -28.52 -0.10 5.00
C LYS A 288 -29.13 -1.48 5.26
N LYS A 289 -29.34 -1.87 6.53
CA LYS A 289 -29.88 -3.18 6.93
C LYS A 289 -29.15 -4.35 6.25
N GLY A 290 -27.84 -4.21 6.08
CA GLY A 290 -27.00 -5.19 5.44
C GLY A 290 -27.13 -5.32 3.92
N LYS A 291 -27.91 -4.50 3.25
CA LYS A 291 -28.10 -4.55 1.79
C LYS A 291 -26.99 -3.77 1.07
N LEU A 292 -25.92 -4.46 0.75
CA LEU A 292 -24.82 -3.96 -0.08
C LEU A 292 -24.66 -4.84 -1.32
N ASP A 293 -23.92 -4.38 -2.31
CA ASP A 293 -23.56 -5.22 -3.46
C ASP A 293 -22.44 -6.22 -3.12
N LEU A 294 -22.40 -7.33 -3.85
CA LEU A 294 -21.44 -8.42 -3.64
C LEU A 294 -19.98 -7.96 -3.70
N ILE A 295 -19.66 -6.96 -4.52
CA ILE A 295 -18.28 -6.44 -4.65
C ILE A 295 -17.90 -5.69 -3.36
N SER A 296 -18.83 -4.90 -2.80
CA SER A 296 -18.60 -4.18 -1.53
C SER A 296 -18.41 -5.16 -0.37
N ASP A 297 -19.22 -6.20 -0.31
CA ASP A 297 -19.15 -7.24 0.72
C ASP A 297 -17.82 -8.02 0.63
N PHE A 298 -17.41 -8.43 -0.58
CA PHE A 298 -16.13 -9.12 -0.78
C PHE A 298 -14.93 -8.24 -0.46
N PHE A 299 -14.91 -7.00 -0.95
CA PHE A 299 -13.80 -6.09 -0.68
C PHE A 299 -13.67 -5.74 0.81
N LEU A 300 -14.79 -5.64 1.52
CA LEU A 300 -14.77 -5.51 2.97
C LEU A 300 -14.14 -6.75 3.63
N ASN A 301 -14.50 -7.96 3.18
CA ASN A 301 -13.88 -9.18 3.70
C ASN A 301 -12.37 -9.22 3.45
N ILE A 302 -11.93 -8.80 2.26
CA ILE A 302 -10.49 -8.65 1.93
C ILE A 302 -9.82 -7.64 2.87
N TYR A 303 -10.45 -6.50 3.13
CA TYR A 303 -9.95 -5.51 4.09
C TYR A 303 -9.82 -6.11 5.50
N ILE A 304 -10.82 -6.88 5.97
CA ILE A 304 -10.78 -7.56 7.27
C ILE A 304 -9.64 -8.60 7.33
N VAL A 305 -9.43 -9.37 6.26
CA VAL A 305 -8.30 -10.30 6.17
C VAL A 305 -6.96 -9.55 6.23
N GLY A 306 -6.85 -8.43 5.51
CA GLY A 306 -5.65 -7.58 5.57
C GLY A 306 -5.41 -7.01 6.96
N PHE A 307 -6.45 -6.52 7.63
CA PHE A 307 -6.34 -6.03 9.00
C PHE A 307 -5.98 -7.16 9.99
N SER A 308 -6.57 -8.33 9.83
CA SER A 308 -6.24 -9.53 10.60
C SER A 308 -4.76 -9.92 10.44
N LEU A 309 -4.25 -9.98 9.20
CA LEU A 309 -2.84 -10.26 8.92
C LEU A 309 -1.92 -9.19 9.52
N TYR A 310 -2.31 -7.92 9.45
CA TYR A 310 -1.55 -6.85 10.09
C TYR A 310 -1.41 -7.05 11.60
N LEU A 311 -2.48 -7.48 12.28
CA LEU A 311 -2.48 -7.77 13.71
C LEU A 311 -1.66 -9.02 14.04
N LEU A 312 -1.81 -10.08 13.25
CA LEU A 312 -1.09 -11.35 13.42
C LEU A 312 0.43 -11.19 13.29
N LEU A 313 0.86 -10.36 12.35
CA LEU A 313 2.28 -10.16 12.00
C LEU A 313 2.92 -9.00 12.79
N ASN A 314 2.31 -8.62 13.91
CA ASN A 314 2.81 -7.58 14.80
C ASN A 314 4.03 -8.08 15.62
N GLY A 315 5.15 -8.14 15.06
CA GLY A 315 6.42 -8.57 15.67
C GLY A 315 7.58 -8.39 14.71
N SER A 316 7.28 -8.17 13.42
CA SER A 316 8.26 -7.80 12.40
C SER A 316 7.61 -6.87 11.40
N GLU A 317 8.08 -5.64 11.34
CA GLU A 317 7.58 -4.64 10.39
C GLU A 317 7.79 -5.09 8.95
N VAL A 318 8.89 -5.75 8.66
CA VAL A 318 9.21 -6.25 7.32
C VAL A 318 8.20 -7.29 6.84
N ILE A 319 7.81 -8.23 7.71
CA ILE A 319 6.81 -9.25 7.35
C ILE A 319 5.41 -8.65 7.39
N GLN A 320 5.13 -7.74 8.34
CA GLN A 320 3.85 -7.05 8.49
C GLN A 320 3.46 -6.24 7.23
N VAL A 321 4.45 -5.70 6.52
CA VAL A 321 4.26 -5.01 5.24
C VAL A 321 3.54 -5.89 4.21
N SER A 322 3.67 -7.23 4.28
CA SER A 322 2.95 -8.14 3.39
C SER A 322 1.42 -8.06 3.51
N SER A 323 0.90 -7.63 4.67
CA SER A 323 -0.52 -7.35 4.86
C SER A 323 -1.06 -6.27 3.91
N SER A 324 -0.16 -5.43 3.36
CA SER A 324 -0.52 -4.36 2.42
C SER A 324 -1.19 -4.87 1.16
N TYR A 325 -0.90 -6.10 0.71
CA TYR A 325 -1.58 -6.70 -0.44
C TYR A 325 -3.10 -6.81 -0.27
N PHE A 326 -3.58 -6.84 0.96
CA PHE A 326 -5.01 -6.86 1.30
C PHE A 326 -5.51 -5.52 1.81
N THR A 327 -4.76 -4.84 2.70
CA THR A 327 -5.20 -3.56 3.25
C THR A 327 -5.27 -2.46 2.19
N PHE A 328 -4.50 -2.59 1.11
CA PHE A 328 -4.53 -1.64 -0.01
C PHE A 328 -5.90 -1.55 -0.71
N ILE A 329 -6.76 -2.59 -0.58
CA ILE A 329 -8.15 -2.55 -1.05
C ILE A 329 -8.97 -1.42 -0.41
N GLU A 330 -8.53 -0.89 0.75
CA GLU A 330 -9.19 0.21 1.46
C GLU A 330 -9.46 1.42 0.57
N ILE A 331 -8.57 1.69 -0.40
CA ILE A 331 -8.74 2.81 -1.34
C ILE A 331 -10.07 2.76 -2.11
N VAL A 332 -10.58 1.58 -2.41
CA VAL A 332 -11.87 1.44 -3.10
C VAL A 332 -13.00 1.11 -2.14
N VAL A 333 -12.74 0.45 -1.02
CA VAL A 333 -13.76 0.19 0.00
C VAL A 333 -14.34 1.51 0.51
N ILE A 334 -13.49 2.48 0.84
CA ILE A 334 -13.94 3.80 1.30
C ILE A 334 -14.82 4.49 0.25
N GLY A 335 -14.43 4.50 -1.03
CA GLY A 335 -15.20 5.11 -2.10
C GLY A 335 -16.57 4.44 -2.33
N ARG A 336 -16.65 3.11 -2.12
CA ARG A 336 -17.90 2.36 -2.20
C ARG A 336 -18.83 2.65 -1.02
N PHE A 337 -18.30 2.61 0.20
CA PHE A 337 -19.07 2.89 1.41
C PHE A 337 -19.50 4.36 1.47
N TRP A 338 -18.68 5.28 0.97
CA TRP A 338 -19.03 6.68 0.78
C TRP A 338 -20.25 6.88 -0.13
N ASN A 339 -20.38 6.06 -1.15
CA ASN A 339 -21.56 6.09 -2.03
C ASN A 339 -22.85 5.67 -1.33
N TYR A 340 -22.77 4.78 -0.35
CA TYR A 340 -23.93 4.37 0.47
C TYR A 340 -24.25 5.34 1.60
N ALA A 341 -23.29 6.17 2.02
CA ALA A 341 -23.45 7.12 3.12
C ALA A 341 -24.43 8.23 2.77
N ASP A 342 -25.29 8.59 3.73
CA ASP A 342 -26.23 9.69 3.61
C ASP A 342 -25.49 11.04 3.74
N LYS A 343 -26.14 12.15 3.37
CA LYS A 343 -25.53 13.49 3.43
C LYS A 343 -25.03 13.84 4.84
N ARG A 344 -25.79 13.45 5.88
CA ARG A 344 -25.41 13.65 7.29
C ARG A 344 -24.16 12.85 7.65
N ASP A 345 -24.08 11.58 7.24
CA ASP A 345 -22.93 10.73 7.54
C ASP A 345 -21.65 11.26 6.89
N LYS A 346 -21.75 11.73 5.63
CA LYS A 346 -20.63 12.37 4.92
C LYS A 346 -20.16 13.62 5.66
N LEU A 347 -21.07 14.46 6.12
CA LEU A 347 -20.73 15.69 6.83
C LEU A 347 -20.00 15.40 8.15
N ILE A 348 -20.44 14.36 8.88
CA ILE A 348 -19.81 13.95 10.14
C ILE A 348 -18.45 13.31 9.89
N PHE A 349 -18.32 12.52 8.82
CA PHE A 349 -17.10 11.76 8.56
C PHE A 349 -16.03 12.57 7.82
N LEU A 350 -16.36 13.66 7.12
CA LEU A 350 -15.40 14.52 6.44
C LEU A 350 -14.28 15.06 7.36
N PRO A 351 -14.57 15.63 8.54
CA PRO A 351 -13.52 16.05 9.47
C PRO A 351 -12.66 14.85 9.94
N VAL A 352 -13.29 13.72 10.21
CA VAL A 352 -12.58 12.50 10.61
C VAL A 352 -11.61 12.06 9.50
N LEU A 353 -12.07 12.10 8.25
CA LEU A 353 -11.26 11.78 7.08
C LEU A 353 -10.09 12.77 6.90
N PHE A 354 -10.32 14.07 7.15
CA PHE A 354 -9.28 15.09 7.11
C PHE A 354 -8.17 14.80 8.12
N PHE A 355 -8.53 14.65 9.39
CA PHE A 355 -7.56 14.39 10.46
C PHE A 355 -6.86 13.03 10.26
N TYR A 356 -7.60 11.99 9.86
CA TYR A 356 -7.01 10.71 9.51
C TYR A 356 -5.95 10.88 8.42
N GLY A 357 -6.30 11.51 7.31
CA GLY A 357 -5.37 11.72 6.19
C GLY A 357 -4.16 12.55 6.61
N PHE A 358 -4.35 13.61 7.36
CA PHE A 358 -3.28 14.45 7.87
C PHE A 358 -2.30 13.66 8.76
N PHE A 359 -2.81 12.92 9.74
CA PHE A 359 -1.96 12.10 10.62
C PHE A 359 -1.24 10.99 9.87
N GLN A 360 -1.87 10.38 8.86
CA GLN A 360 -1.23 9.37 8.02
C GLN A 360 -0.08 9.95 7.21
N LEU A 361 -0.31 11.06 6.54
CA LEU A 361 0.71 11.75 5.76
C LEU A 361 1.89 12.19 6.63
N VAL A 362 1.60 12.85 7.75
CA VAL A 362 2.63 13.29 8.72
C VAL A 362 3.41 12.07 9.24
N SER A 363 2.71 11.00 9.63
CA SER A 363 3.37 9.77 10.10
C SER A 363 4.30 9.17 9.05
N SER A 364 3.90 9.15 7.78
CA SER A 364 4.73 8.61 6.70
C SER A 364 5.97 9.47 6.44
N LEU A 365 5.82 10.79 6.40
CA LEU A 365 6.92 11.73 6.16
C LEU A 365 7.90 11.81 7.34
N THR A 366 7.40 11.66 8.57
CA THR A 366 8.24 11.75 9.77
C THR A 366 8.86 10.42 10.20
N ALA A 367 8.58 9.33 9.48
CA ALA A 367 9.27 8.05 9.69
C ALA A 367 10.75 8.15 9.28
N PHE A 368 11.01 8.75 8.13
CA PHE A 368 12.35 8.96 7.56
C PHE A 368 12.42 10.37 6.95
N PRO A 369 12.42 11.43 7.80
CA PRO A 369 12.27 12.79 7.30
C PRO A 369 13.39 13.23 6.36
N GLU A 370 14.61 12.72 6.56
CA GLU A 370 15.79 13.00 5.73
C GLU A 370 15.67 12.45 4.30
N LEU A 371 14.84 11.41 4.10
CA LEU A 371 14.63 10.79 2.79
C LEU A 371 13.48 11.42 1.99
N TYR A 372 12.63 12.22 2.64
CA TYR A 372 11.44 12.80 2.02
C TYR A 372 11.43 14.34 2.07
N ILE A 373 12.12 14.97 3.03
CA ILE A 373 12.04 16.41 3.27
C ILE A 373 13.46 17.02 3.28
N PRO A 374 13.76 17.95 2.37
CA PRO A 374 12.89 18.48 1.29
C PRO A 374 12.63 17.46 0.18
N TYR A 375 11.51 17.64 -0.53
CA TYR A 375 11.31 16.93 -1.78
C TYR A 375 12.33 17.43 -2.80
N LYS A 376 13.13 16.52 -3.33
CA LYS A 376 14.12 16.81 -4.38
C LYS A 376 13.55 16.38 -5.73
N SER A 377 13.79 17.21 -6.74
CA SER A 377 13.37 16.95 -8.11
C SER A 377 14.59 16.92 -9.04
N PHE A 378 14.52 16.12 -10.10
CA PHE A 378 15.46 16.16 -11.20
C PHE A 378 15.56 17.54 -11.86
N LEU A 379 14.55 18.39 -11.70
CA LEU A 379 14.45 19.73 -12.31
C LEU A 379 15.11 20.83 -11.44
N ASN A 380 15.55 20.50 -10.23
CA ASN A 380 16.16 21.47 -9.29
C ASN A 380 17.68 21.41 -9.33
#